data_3e211b2b42588d48f424da7db33db405
#
_entry.id   3e211b2b42588d48f424da7db33db405
#
_cell.length_a   1.000
_cell.length_b   1.000
_cell.length_c   1.000
_cell.angle_alpha   90.00
_cell.angle_beta   90.00
_cell.angle_gamma   90.00
#
_symmetry.space_group_name_H-M   'P 1'
#
loop_
_entity.id
_entity.type
_entity.pdbx_description
1 polymer ?
#
loop_
_entity_poly.entity_id
_entity_poly.type
_entity_poly.pdbx_seq_one_letter_code
_entity_poly.pdbx_strand_id
1 'polypeptide(L)'
;MADIAQAAFDAAVTALRPGAFASDVYAAWQHVVDEAGLSHYRRHHCGYCVGIGFPPSWTGGNSVRGLRRDSVLEIREGMSFHILSWLMGTGRGDYFLSNTVLLGPAGAEVLTRTDAGPILK
;
A
#
# COMPACT_ATOMS: atom_id res chain seq x y z
N MET A 1 6.12 -16.00 -2.83
CA MET A 1 6.04 -14.72 -2.10
C MET A 1 5.75 -13.53 -3.02
N ALA A 2 6.36 -13.44 -4.20
CA ALA A 2 6.07 -12.36 -5.17
C ALA A 2 4.57 -12.28 -5.52
N ASP A 3 3.93 -13.38 -5.85
CA ASP A 3 2.50 -13.42 -6.20
C ASP A 3 1.60 -12.96 -5.06
N ILE A 4 1.95 -13.30 -3.82
CA ILE A 4 1.21 -12.85 -2.63
C ILE A 4 1.39 -11.33 -2.45
N ALA A 5 2.61 -10.83 -2.61
CA ALA A 5 2.89 -9.40 -2.50
C ALA A 5 2.14 -8.61 -3.58
N GLN A 6 2.11 -9.12 -4.82
CA GLN A 6 1.37 -8.52 -5.92
C GLN A 6 -0.14 -8.52 -5.64
N ALA A 7 -0.71 -9.65 -5.29
CA ALA A 7 -2.14 -9.75 -4.99
C ALA A 7 -2.56 -8.83 -3.84
N ALA A 8 -1.74 -8.73 -2.80
CA ALA A 8 -2.00 -7.82 -1.69
C ALA A 8 -1.88 -6.33 -2.11
N PHE A 9 -0.92 -6.00 -2.96
CA PHE A 9 -0.79 -4.67 -3.56
C PHE A 9 -2.03 -4.31 -4.38
N ASP A 10 -2.48 -5.21 -5.26
CA ASP A 10 -3.65 -5.00 -6.13
C ASP A 10 -4.94 -4.84 -5.30
N ALA A 11 -5.07 -5.60 -4.22
CA ALA A 11 -6.19 -5.47 -3.30
C ALA A 11 -6.21 -4.08 -2.62
N ALA A 12 -5.05 -3.58 -2.18
CA ALA A 12 -4.93 -2.24 -1.61
C ALA A 12 -5.28 -1.15 -2.63
N VAL A 13 -4.77 -1.26 -3.87
CA VAL A 13 -5.07 -0.31 -4.96
C VAL A 13 -6.56 -0.33 -5.29
N THR A 14 -7.17 -1.52 -5.35
CA THR A 14 -8.61 -1.66 -5.62
C THR A 14 -9.49 -1.04 -4.52
N ALA A 15 -9.07 -1.16 -3.27
CA ALA A 15 -9.78 -0.57 -2.13
C ALA A 15 -9.58 0.95 -2.01
N LEU A 16 -8.57 1.51 -2.69
CA LEU A 16 -8.26 2.94 -2.65
C LEU A 16 -9.25 3.71 -3.54
N ARG A 17 -10.35 4.15 -2.94
CA ARG A 17 -11.45 4.86 -3.63
C ARG A 17 -11.88 6.08 -2.86
N PRO A 18 -12.40 7.14 -3.54
CA PRO A 18 -13.00 8.28 -2.85
C PRO A 18 -14.11 7.83 -1.89
N GLY A 19 -14.06 8.31 -0.65
CA GLY A 19 -15.01 7.98 0.42
C GLY A 19 -14.65 6.74 1.25
N ALA A 20 -13.69 5.92 0.82
CA ALA A 20 -13.17 4.84 1.67
C ALA A 20 -12.31 5.41 2.81
N PHE A 21 -12.11 4.64 3.86
CA PHE A 21 -11.15 4.96 4.91
C PHE A 21 -9.81 4.27 4.66
N ALA A 22 -8.73 4.89 5.11
CA ALA A 22 -7.39 4.31 5.03
C ALA A 22 -7.27 2.96 5.75
N SER A 23 -8.08 2.73 6.80
CA SER A 23 -8.21 1.44 7.48
C SER A 23 -8.78 0.34 6.59
N ASP A 24 -9.71 0.68 5.67
CA ASP A 24 -10.30 -0.29 4.74
C ASP A 24 -9.27 -0.76 3.71
N VAL A 25 -8.43 0.17 3.24
CA VAL A 25 -7.30 -0.14 2.33
C VAL A 25 -6.30 -1.07 3.01
N TYR A 26 -5.95 -0.78 4.28
CA TYR A 26 -5.09 -1.68 5.06
C TYR A 26 -5.74 -3.06 5.27
N ALA A 27 -7.03 -3.10 5.57
CA ALA A 27 -7.75 -4.36 5.78
C ALA A 27 -7.77 -5.22 4.50
N ALA A 28 -7.95 -4.61 3.33
CA ALA A 28 -7.90 -5.32 2.05
C ALA A 28 -6.53 -5.96 1.79
N TRP A 29 -5.44 -5.20 2.02
CA TRP A 29 -4.09 -5.71 1.94
C TRP A 29 -3.85 -6.87 2.91
N GLN A 30 -4.24 -6.69 4.18
CA GLN A 30 -4.01 -7.67 5.24
C GLN A 30 -4.82 -8.95 5.00
N HIS A 31 -6.02 -8.85 4.45
CA HIS A 31 -6.85 -10.01 4.14
C HIS A 31 -6.15 -10.97 3.18
N VAL A 32 -5.53 -10.46 2.11
CA VAL A 32 -4.77 -11.29 1.17
C VAL A 32 -3.58 -11.98 1.85
N VAL A 33 -2.89 -11.26 2.73
CA VAL A 33 -1.78 -11.81 3.52
C VAL A 33 -2.26 -12.93 4.45
N ASP A 34 -3.41 -12.75 5.08
CA ASP A 34 -4.02 -13.75 5.96
C ASP A 34 -4.44 -15.02 5.20
N GLU A 35 -5.12 -14.86 4.04
CA GLU A 35 -5.54 -15.95 3.17
C GLU A 35 -4.36 -16.74 2.60
N ALA A 36 -3.20 -16.10 2.43
CA ALA A 36 -1.97 -16.76 2.03
C ALA A 36 -1.30 -17.58 3.15
N GLY A 37 -1.94 -17.70 4.32
CA GLY A 37 -1.43 -18.44 5.48
C GLY A 37 -0.32 -17.68 6.24
N LEU A 38 -0.28 -16.35 6.12
CA LEU A 38 0.64 -15.46 6.81
C LEU A 38 -0.08 -14.63 7.88
N SER A 39 -1.12 -15.18 8.51
CA SER A 39 -1.95 -14.49 9.50
C SER A 39 -1.19 -14.01 10.75
N HIS A 40 0.02 -14.52 10.99
CA HIS A 40 0.93 -14.04 12.02
C HIS A 40 1.67 -12.75 11.61
N TYR A 41 1.69 -12.43 10.29
CA TYR A 41 2.42 -11.28 9.76
C TYR A 41 1.57 -10.02 9.82
N ARG A 42 2.08 -8.99 10.48
CA ARG A 42 1.40 -7.70 10.64
C ARG A 42 2.38 -6.56 10.40
N ARG A 43 2.02 -5.70 9.47
CA ARG A 43 2.71 -4.42 9.26
C ARG A 43 1.92 -3.30 9.92
N HIS A 44 2.60 -2.26 10.33
CA HIS A 44 1.94 -1.08 10.90
C HIS A 44 1.24 -0.21 9.85
N HIS A 45 1.59 -0.36 8.55
CA HIS A 45 0.90 0.26 7.42
C HIS A 45 1.19 -0.50 6.12
N CYS A 46 0.34 -0.33 5.10
CA CYS A 46 0.57 -0.78 3.72
C CYS A 46 0.80 0.39 2.74
N GLY A 47 1.02 1.59 3.24
CA GLY A 47 1.26 2.78 2.44
C GLY A 47 1.06 4.06 3.24
N TYR A 48 1.29 5.18 2.58
CA TYR A 48 1.12 6.51 3.17
C TYR A 48 0.90 7.57 2.09
N CYS A 49 0.26 8.69 2.48
CA CYS A 49 0.13 9.85 1.59
C CYS A 49 1.50 10.39 1.20
N VAL A 50 1.63 10.76 -0.06
CA VAL A 50 2.78 11.48 -0.59
C VAL A 50 2.32 12.80 -1.19
N GLY A 51 3.24 13.77 -1.25
CA GLY A 51 2.98 15.09 -1.79
C GLY A 51 4.28 15.86 -1.94
N ILE A 52 4.17 17.18 -2.03
CA ILE A 52 5.35 18.06 -2.04
C ILE A 52 5.93 18.04 -0.62
N GLY A 53 7.09 17.41 -0.47
CA GLY A 53 7.82 17.32 0.80
C GLY A 53 9.30 17.57 0.61
N PHE A 54 9.95 18.09 1.64
CA PHE A 54 11.40 18.32 1.68
C PHE A 54 12.03 17.54 2.83
N PRO A 55 13.32 17.16 2.73
CA PRO A 55 14.01 16.57 3.86
C PRO A 55 13.82 17.39 5.15
N PRO A 56 13.71 16.73 6.31
CA PRO A 56 13.90 15.30 6.58
C PRO A 56 12.67 14.41 6.36
N SER A 57 11.52 14.96 5.93
CA SER A 57 10.31 14.15 5.75
C SER A 57 9.73 14.27 4.35
N TRP A 58 9.62 13.15 3.64
CA TRP A 58 8.96 13.06 2.34
C TRP A 58 7.43 13.09 2.43
N THR A 59 6.88 12.96 3.62
CA THR A 59 5.44 12.83 3.87
C THR A 59 4.78 14.13 4.35
N GLY A 60 5.49 15.25 4.22
CA GLY A 60 4.91 16.58 4.49
C GLY A 60 4.79 16.95 5.96
N GLY A 61 5.69 16.52 6.84
CA GLY A 61 5.74 16.95 8.22
C GLY A 61 5.80 15.83 9.26
N ASN A 62 5.57 16.17 10.51
CA ASN A 62 5.69 15.25 11.65
C ASN A 62 4.53 14.24 11.76
N SER A 63 3.50 14.36 10.92
CA SER A 63 2.30 13.53 10.96
C SER A 63 2.16 12.75 9.66
N VAL A 64 2.73 11.55 9.60
CA VAL A 64 2.56 10.64 8.45
C VAL A 64 1.12 10.15 8.41
N ARG A 65 0.42 10.44 7.31
CA ARG A 65 -0.92 9.94 7.05
C ARG A 65 -0.83 8.57 6.38
N GLY A 66 -0.78 7.52 7.22
CA GLY A 66 -0.59 6.15 6.79
C GLY A 66 -1.89 5.40 6.51
N LEU A 67 -1.81 4.47 5.59
CA LEU A 67 -2.83 3.43 5.38
C LEU A 67 -2.62 2.36 6.44
N ARG A 68 -3.23 2.56 7.60
CA ARG A 68 -3.03 1.77 8.82
C ARG A 68 -4.36 1.22 9.32
N ARG A 69 -4.28 0.16 10.12
CA ARG A 69 -5.42 -0.50 10.72
C ARG A 69 -6.38 0.42 11.49
N ASP A 70 -5.83 1.43 12.15
CA ASP A 70 -6.55 2.36 13.01
C ASP A 70 -6.74 3.75 12.40
N SER A 71 -6.43 3.92 11.11
CA SER A 71 -6.51 5.21 10.46
C SER A 71 -7.95 5.60 10.13
N VAL A 72 -8.34 6.78 10.58
CA VAL A 72 -9.64 7.41 10.28
C VAL A 72 -9.54 8.39 9.10
N LEU A 73 -8.44 8.37 8.35
CA LEU A 73 -8.27 9.20 7.17
C LEU A 73 -9.26 8.79 6.09
N GLU A 74 -10.16 9.70 5.75
CA GLU A 74 -11.04 9.56 4.59
C GLU A 74 -10.26 9.82 3.30
N ILE A 75 -10.32 8.88 2.38
CA ILE A 75 -9.66 8.94 1.08
C ILE A 75 -10.46 9.87 0.16
N ARG A 76 -9.76 10.80 -0.50
CA ARG A 76 -10.38 11.78 -1.40
C ARG A 76 -9.66 11.81 -2.73
N GLU A 77 -10.42 12.18 -3.77
CA GLU A 77 -9.88 12.46 -5.08
C GLU A 77 -8.73 13.48 -5.02
N GLY A 78 -7.73 13.30 -5.86
CA GLY A 78 -6.51 14.12 -5.91
C GLY A 78 -5.43 13.72 -4.90
N MET A 79 -5.73 12.83 -3.95
CA MET A 79 -4.71 12.29 -3.05
C MET A 79 -3.78 11.35 -3.81
N SER A 80 -2.50 11.41 -3.48
CA SER A 80 -1.49 10.46 -3.93
C SER A 80 -0.90 9.68 -2.76
N PHE A 81 -0.59 8.41 -3.03
CA PHE A 81 -0.10 7.48 -2.03
C PHE A 81 1.11 6.72 -2.55
N HIS A 82 2.04 6.44 -1.67
CA HIS A 82 3.01 5.38 -1.87
C HIS A 82 2.45 4.12 -1.23
N ILE A 83 2.04 3.17 -2.07
CA ILE A 83 1.53 1.87 -1.62
C ILE A 83 2.71 0.91 -1.55
N LEU A 84 2.78 0.16 -0.46
CA LEU A 84 3.79 -0.89 -0.30
C LEU A 84 3.14 -2.21 0.11
N SER A 85 3.51 -3.25 -0.61
CA SER A 85 3.29 -4.63 -0.18
C SER A 85 4.62 -5.20 0.28
N TRP A 86 4.86 -5.11 1.58
CA TRP A 86 6.12 -5.45 2.21
C TRP A 86 5.98 -6.76 2.96
N LEU A 87 6.52 -7.83 2.41
CA LEU A 87 6.52 -9.17 2.99
C LEU A 87 7.97 -9.62 3.23
N MET A 88 8.61 -9.06 4.25
CA MET A 88 10.00 -9.30 4.62
C MET A 88 10.08 -9.86 6.04
N GLY A 89 10.88 -10.91 6.24
CA GLY A 89 10.98 -11.57 7.55
C GLY A 89 9.75 -12.41 7.89
N THR A 90 9.09 -12.97 6.88
CA THR A 90 7.86 -13.77 7.05
C THR A 90 8.13 -15.20 7.54
N GLY A 91 9.37 -15.66 7.45
CA GLY A 91 9.75 -17.07 7.68
C GLY A 91 9.48 -18.00 6.50
N ARG A 92 8.87 -17.50 5.41
CA ARG A 92 8.51 -18.27 4.20
C ARG A 92 9.06 -17.67 2.90
N GLY A 93 10.07 -16.85 3.01
CA GLY A 93 10.66 -16.06 1.93
C GLY A 93 10.25 -14.60 2.01
N ASP A 94 10.98 -13.77 1.30
CA ASP A 94 10.87 -12.32 1.37
C ASP A 94 10.60 -11.74 -0.01
N TYR A 95 9.69 -10.76 -0.07
CA TYR A 95 9.44 -9.95 -1.25
C TYR A 95 8.91 -8.58 -0.89
N PHE A 96 9.28 -7.58 -1.66
CA PHE A 96 8.83 -6.22 -1.50
C PHE A 96 8.43 -5.61 -2.83
N LEU A 97 7.26 -5.01 -2.87
CA LEU A 97 6.70 -4.31 -4.02
C LEU A 97 6.17 -2.95 -3.56
N SER A 98 6.47 -1.90 -4.30
CA SER A 98 5.87 -0.59 -4.03
C SER A 98 5.68 0.23 -5.29
N ASN A 99 4.67 1.08 -5.29
CA ASN A 99 4.40 2.03 -6.35
C ASN A 99 3.72 3.29 -5.83
N THR A 100 3.86 4.37 -6.60
CA THR A 100 3.08 5.58 -6.39
C THR A 100 1.75 5.46 -7.12
N VAL A 101 0.68 5.82 -6.43
CA VAL A 101 -0.69 5.73 -6.91
C VAL A 101 -1.36 7.09 -6.76
N LEU A 102 -2.04 7.54 -7.81
CA LEU A 102 -2.87 8.75 -7.82
C LEU A 102 -4.35 8.35 -7.77
N LEU A 103 -5.12 8.98 -6.91
CA LEU A 103 -6.55 8.78 -6.84
C LEU A 103 -7.28 9.79 -7.72
N GLY A 104 -7.80 9.30 -8.83
CA GLY A 104 -8.69 10.04 -9.72
C GLY A 104 -10.17 9.81 -9.40
N PRO A 105 -11.09 10.47 -10.13
CA PRO A 105 -12.54 10.32 -9.92
C PRO A 105 -13.05 8.91 -10.20
N ALA A 106 -12.39 8.17 -11.10
CA ALA A 106 -12.77 6.80 -11.47
C ALA A 106 -12.08 5.73 -10.60
N GLY A 107 -11.20 6.10 -9.68
CA GLY A 107 -10.43 5.21 -8.82
C GLY A 107 -8.92 5.47 -8.89
N ALA A 108 -8.16 4.50 -8.42
CA ALA A 108 -6.72 4.61 -8.26
C ALA A 108 -5.98 4.24 -9.56
N GLU A 109 -4.99 5.06 -9.92
CA GLU A 109 -4.08 4.86 -11.05
C GLU A 109 -2.66 4.65 -10.52
N VAL A 110 -2.03 3.53 -10.89
CA VAL A 110 -0.63 3.26 -10.59
C VAL A 110 0.24 4.02 -11.60
N LEU A 111 1.05 4.95 -11.12
CA LEU A 111 1.84 5.84 -11.99
C LEU A 111 3.10 5.20 -12.53
N THR A 112 3.65 4.19 -11.83
CA THR A 112 4.88 3.52 -12.24
C THR A 112 4.55 2.34 -13.16
N ARG A 113 5.26 2.24 -14.29
CA ARG A 113 5.07 1.20 -15.31
C ARG A 113 6.17 0.13 -15.29
N THR A 114 6.74 -0.13 -14.13
CA THR A 114 7.72 -1.20 -13.92
C THR A 114 7.01 -2.53 -13.71
N ASP A 115 7.56 -3.59 -14.31
CA ASP A 115 7.08 -4.94 -14.04
C ASP A 115 7.24 -5.27 -12.55
N ALA A 116 6.19 -5.82 -11.99
CA ALA A 116 6.13 -6.12 -10.55
C ALA A 116 6.80 -7.46 -10.21
N GLY A 117 7.08 -8.29 -11.19
CA GLY A 117 7.71 -9.59 -11.01
C GLY A 117 9.21 -9.53 -10.74
N PRO A 118 9.80 -10.60 -10.20
CA PRO A 118 11.23 -10.69 -10.01
C PRO A 118 11.96 -10.67 -11.36
N ILE A 119 13.06 -9.93 -11.44
CA ILE A 119 13.95 -9.94 -12.61
C ILE A 119 14.75 -11.22 -12.57
N LEU A 120 14.44 -12.14 -13.47
CA LEU A 120 15.21 -13.36 -13.66
C LEU A 120 16.32 -13.10 -14.69
N LYS A 121 17.56 -13.38 -14.31
CA LYS A 121 18.74 -13.33 -15.19
C LYS A 121 19.13 -14.73 -15.64
#